data_691f179d9f03c9f7f87e56142cf19d2a
#
_entry.id   691f179d9f03c9f7f87e56142cf19d2a
#
_cell.length_a   1.000
_cell.length_b   1.000
_cell.length_c   1.000
_cell.angle_alpha   90.00
_cell.angle_beta   90.00
_cell.angle_gamma   90.00
#
_symmetry.space_group_name_H-M   'P 1'
#
loop_
_entity.id
_entity.type
_entity.pdbx_description
1 polymer ?
#
loop_
_entity_poly.entity_id
_entity_poly.type
_entity_poly.pdbx_seq_one_letter_code
_entity_poly.pdbx_strand_id
1 'polypeptide(L)'
;LSFDDSNIKTPENSKLTHFLVLAKNFEGWKNLIRIVSESNNPNNYYRKPRLSIDKLQEVVKGKNLISFCGHMGSYIPDLIANNPDDYQKLCLNFVDQMKDIFGKENFFLETQLMDQEYMPKQKELSEKIRALAAITKTKVICTPDAHYSEQEDATDQRILLCNNIKTTLTDINKKMLDGQDVPFSCFFKSDKYYILSPEEMAEIHTEEEIENTQLIDSMCEEYDILNKPLLPPFKCPNQQNPDEYLRQLCRNGWRDKIANNVP
;
A
#
# COMPACT_ATOMS: atom_id res chain seq x y z
N LEU A 1 -3.48 6.23 0.27
CA LEU A 1 -3.80 7.64 -0.01
C LEU A 1 -4.82 8.16 0.99
N SER A 2 -4.77 9.47 1.30
CA SER A 2 -5.84 10.21 1.99
C SER A 2 -6.80 10.83 0.97
N PHE A 3 -8.07 11.03 1.38
CA PHE A 3 -9.07 11.65 0.52
C PHE A 3 -8.93 13.17 0.43
N ASP A 4 -8.59 13.80 1.56
CA ASP A 4 -8.31 15.23 1.66
C ASP A 4 -6.80 15.48 1.77
N ASP A 5 -6.42 16.76 1.86
CA ASP A 5 -5.04 17.16 2.05
C ASP A 5 -4.41 16.40 3.25
N SER A 6 -3.26 15.79 3.02
CA SER A 6 -2.54 15.02 4.04
C SER A 6 -2.14 15.84 5.27
N ASN A 7 -2.08 17.18 5.15
CA ASN A 7 -1.83 18.09 6.26
C ASN A 7 -3.00 18.23 7.23
N ILE A 8 -4.23 17.87 6.83
CA ILE A 8 -5.43 17.95 7.67
C ILE A 8 -5.43 16.75 8.62
N LYS A 9 -5.15 17.00 9.90
CA LYS A 9 -4.98 15.98 10.95
C LYS A 9 -6.20 15.88 11.85
N THR A 10 -7.34 15.52 11.27
CA THR A 10 -8.60 15.34 12.00
C THR A 10 -9.05 13.87 11.97
N PRO A 11 -9.89 13.42 12.92
CA PRO A 11 -10.45 12.07 12.90
C PRO A 11 -11.20 11.77 11.59
N GLU A 12 -11.89 12.73 11.01
CA GLU A 12 -12.65 12.61 9.77
C GLU A 12 -11.73 12.29 8.59
N ASN A 13 -10.56 12.95 8.54
CA ASN A 13 -9.52 12.69 7.53
C ASN A 13 -8.52 11.59 7.97
N SER A 14 -8.91 10.67 8.85
CA SER A 14 -8.03 9.57 9.29
C SER A 14 -8.13 8.33 8.40
N LYS A 15 -9.18 8.23 7.58
CA LYS A 15 -9.37 7.12 6.65
C LYS A 15 -8.32 7.15 5.55
N LEU A 16 -7.72 6.00 5.29
CA LEU A 16 -6.70 5.82 4.26
C LEU A 16 -7.09 4.65 3.37
N THR A 17 -6.71 4.75 2.11
CA THR A 17 -6.82 3.65 1.15
C THR A 17 -5.44 3.09 0.83
N HIS A 18 -5.39 1.80 0.49
CA HIS A 18 -4.20 1.17 -0.05
C HIS A 18 -3.86 1.79 -1.41
N PHE A 19 -2.57 1.91 -1.67
CA PHE A 19 -2.07 2.38 -2.95
C PHE A 19 -0.74 1.69 -3.24
N LEU A 20 -0.68 0.99 -4.36
CA LEU A 20 0.44 0.15 -4.73
C LEU A 20 1.29 0.84 -5.80
N VAL A 21 2.60 0.82 -5.59
CA VAL A 21 3.58 1.42 -6.49
C VAL A 21 4.80 0.51 -6.59
N LEU A 22 5.22 0.21 -7.81
CA LEU A 22 6.41 -0.57 -8.13
C LEU A 22 7.47 0.31 -8.78
N ALA A 23 8.74 0.05 -8.48
CA ALA A 23 9.87 0.69 -9.15
C ALA A 23 10.27 -0.11 -10.39
N LYS A 24 10.32 0.53 -11.55
CA LYS A 24 10.75 -0.09 -12.81
C LYS A 24 12.28 -0.30 -12.87
N ASN A 25 13.02 0.57 -12.20
CA ASN A 25 14.47 0.61 -12.22
C ASN A 25 15.01 1.38 -11.00
N PHE A 26 16.32 1.55 -10.93
CA PHE A 26 16.97 2.23 -9.80
C PHE A 26 16.49 3.68 -9.59
N GLU A 27 16.17 4.44 -10.64
CA GLU A 27 15.59 5.78 -10.49
C GLU A 27 14.16 5.71 -9.91
N GLY A 28 13.38 4.69 -10.29
CA GLY A 28 12.10 4.37 -9.65
C GLY A 28 12.26 4.04 -8.18
N TRP A 29 13.27 3.25 -7.82
CA TRP A 29 13.60 2.96 -6.43
C TRP A 29 13.85 4.22 -5.59
N LYS A 30 14.64 5.17 -6.13
CA LYS A 30 14.85 6.47 -5.48
C LYS A 30 13.55 7.27 -5.33
N ASN A 31 12.64 7.17 -6.29
CA ASN A 31 11.31 7.77 -6.20
C ASN A 31 10.47 7.12 -5.11
N LEU A 32 10.48 5.78 -4.96
CA LEU A 32 9.80 5.10 -3.86
C LEU A 32 10.31 5.57 -2.50
N ILE A 33 11.63 5.66 -2.32
CA ILE A 33 12.21 6.19 -1.08
C ILE A 33 11.71 7.62 -0.80
N ARG A 34 11.61 8.47 -1.82
CA ARG A 34 11.09 9.84 -1.70
C ARG A 34 9.61 9.85 -1.29
N ILE A 35 8.77 9.03 -1.92
CA ILE A 35 7.35 8.88 -1.59
C ILE A 35 7.17 8.44 -0.14
N VAL A 36 7.89 7.39 0.28
CA VAL A 36 7.83 6.87 1.65
C VAL A 36 8.33 7.92 2.65
N SER A 37 9.43 8.61 2.35
CA SER A 37 9.97 9.67 3.21
C SER A 37 8.98 10.82 3.38
N GLU A 38 8.36 11.27 2.30
CA GLU A 38 7.37 12.34 2.36
C GLU A 38 6.10 11.92 3.08
N SER A 39 5.65 10.68 2.94
CA SER A 39 4.49 10.17 3.68
C SER A 39 4.71 10.12 5.20
N ASN A 40 5.97 9.99 5.62
CA ASN A 40 6.41 10.02 7.03
C ASN A 40 6.80 11.43 7.52
N ASN A 41 6.81 12.43 6.65
CA ASN A 41 7.05 13.82 7.05
C ASN A 41 6.03 14.23 8.13
N PRO A 42 6.46 14.90 9.22
CA PRO A 42 5.55 15.34 10.28
C PRO A 42 4.32 16.10 9.79
N ASN A 43 4.41 16.81 8.68
CA ASN A 43 3.27 17.53 8.11
C ASN A 43 2.21 16.56 7.53
N ASN A 44 2.63 15.46 6.92
CA ASN A 44 1.74 14.48 6.29
C ASN A 44 1.35 13.33 7.24
N TYR A 45 2.13 13.06 8.28
CA TYR A 45 1.89 11.96 9.21
C TYR A 45 0.75 12.27 10.20
N TYR A 46 -0.25 11.42 10.24
CA TYR A 46 -1.27 11.42 11.28
C TYR A 46 -1.74 9.99 11.59
N ARG A 47 -1.38 9.46 12.75
CA ARG A 47 -1.56 8.05 13.17
C ARG A 47 -0.84 7.03 12.27
N LYS A 48 -0.82 7.27 10.94
CA LYS A 48 -0.15 6.46 9.92
C LYS A 48 0.47 7.38 8.86
N PRO A 49 1.53 6.92 8.15
CA PRO A 49 2.07 7.60 6.98
C PRO A 49 0.98 7.77 5.91
N ARG A 50 0.91 8.94 5.26
CA ARG A 50 -0.09 9.20 4.23
C ARG A 50 0.33 10.30 3.26
N LEU A 51 -0.28 10.29 2.08
CA LEU A 51 -0.18 11.36 1.09
C LEU A 51 -1.55 11.59 0.47
N SER A 52 -1.88 12.84 0.18
CA SER A 52 -2.97 13.20 -0.75
C SER A 52 -2.51 13.01 -2.20
N ILE A 53 -3.43 13.01 -3.13
CA ILE A 53 -3.14 12.88 -4.57
C ILE A 53 -2.26 14.06 -5.02
N ASP A 54 -2.56 15.27 -4.60
CA ASP A 54 -1.77 16.46 -4.94
C ASP A 54 -0.33 16.33 -4.43
N LYS A 55 -0.17 15.84 -3.20
CA LYS A 55 1.16 15.61 -2.62
C LYS A 55 1.92 14.50 -3.34
N LEU A 56 1.24 13.44 -3.75
CA LEU A 56 1.81 12.39 -4.57
C LEU A 56 2.32 12.95 -5.91
N GLN A 57 1.55 13.83 -6.55
CA GLN A 57 1.94 14.50 -7.79
C GLN A 57 3.18 15.38 -7.63
N GLU A 58 3.31 16.08 -6.49
CA GLU A 58 4.50 16.87 -6.20
C GLU A 58 5.76 16.02 -6.03
N VAL A 59 5.62 14.84 -5.41
CA VAL A 59 6.74 13.98 -4.99
C VAL A 59 7.22 13.08 -6.12
N VAL A 60 6.31 12.53 -6.94
CA VAL A 60 6.65 11.63 -8.05
C VAL A 60 7.42 12.39 -9.13
N LYS A 61 8.58 11.89 -9.50
CA LYS A 61 9.45 12.48 -10.53
C LYS A 61 9.77 11.46 -11.63
N GLY A 62 9.58 11.88 -12.87
CA GLY A 62 9.79 11.00 -14.03
C GLY A 62 8.69 9.94 -14.17
N LYS A 63 8.91 8.97 -15.06
CA LYS A 63 7.96 7.90 -15.38
C LYS A 63 8.56 6.51 -15.11
N ASN A 64 9.31 6.39 -14.02
CA ASN A 64 10.04 5.18 -13.61
C ASN A 64 9.30 4.35 -12.54
N LEU A 65 8.02 4.63 -12.34
CA LEU A 65 7.16 3.93 -11.40
C LEU A 65 5.96 3.34 -12.16
N ILE A 66 5.50 2.17 -11.71
CA ILE A 66 4.23 1.58 -12.09
C ILE A 66 3.30 1.68 -10.88
N SER A 67 2.03 2.00 -11.13
CA SER A 67 1.01 2.00 -10.08
C SER A 67 -0.25 1.30 -10.57
N PHE A 68 -0.98 0.70 -9.64
CA PHE A 68 -2.26 0.08 -9.95
C PHE A 68 -3.25 0.24 -8.78
N CYS A 69 -4.53 0.13 -9.10
CA CYS A 69 -5.61 0.34 -8.15
C CYS A 69 -6.81 -0.52 -8.53
N GLY A 70 -7.37 -1.22 -7.56
CA GLY A 70 -8.53 -2.11 -7.75
C GLY A 70 -8.77 -3.03 -6.57
N HIS A 71 -7.74 -3.29 -5.75
CA HIS A 71 -7.85 -4.01 -4.50
C HIS A 71 -9.00 -3.48 -3.63
N MET A 72 -9.74 -4.36 -2.96
CA MET A 72 -10.93 -4.01 -2.14
C MET A 72 -10.70 -2.86 -1.15
N GLY A 73 -9.50 -2.70 -0.63
CA GLY A 73 -9.10 -1.61 0.28
C GLY A 73 -8.51 -0.38 -0.41
N SER A 74 -8.54 -0.30 -1.75
CA SER A 74 -7.95 0.80 -2.49
C SER A 74 -8.93 1.96 -2.77
N TYR A 75 -8.47 2.98 -3.46
CA TYR A 75 -9.21 4.24 -3.65
C TYR A 75 -10.47 4.08 -4.51
N ILE A 76 -10.42 3.33 -5.62
CA ILE A 76 -11.56 3.14 -6.54
C ILE A 76 -12.72 2.42 -5.86
N PRO A 77 -12.54 1.26 -5.18
CA PRO A 77 -13.63 0.63 -4.44
C PRO A 77 -14.27 1.53 -3.39
N ASP A 78 -13.48 2.35 -2.74
CA ASP A 78 -14.00 3.29 -1.75
C ASP A 78 -14.86 4.40 -2.40
N LEU A 79 -14.43 4.94 -3.54
CA LEU A 79 -15.25 5.87 -4.33
C LEU A 79 -16.59 5.23 -4.73
N ILE A 80 -16.56 4.00 -5.23
CA ILE A 80 -17.77 3.25 -5.62
C ILE A 80 -18.73 3.06 -4.44
N ALA A 81 -18.18 2.69 -3.27
CA ALA A 81 -18.99 2.38 -2.09
C ALA A 81 -19.62 3.64 -1.45
N ASN A 82 -18.94 4.78 -1.47
CA ASN A 82 -19.36 5.98 -0.75
C ASN A 82 -20.03 7.04 -1.65
N ASN A 83 -20.01 6.87 -2.98
CA ASN A 83 -20.57 7.83 -3.91
C ASN A 83 -21.45 7.13 -4.98
N PRO A 84 -22.57 6.49 -4.61
CA PRO A 84 -23.34 5.64 -5.52
C PRO A 84 -23.85 6.37 -6.77
N ASP A 85 -24.13 7.66 -6.68
CA ASP A 85 -24.66 8.46 -7.79
C ASP A 85 -23.56 9.03 -8.70
N ASP A 86 -22.39 9.36 -8.14
CA ASP A 86 -21.31 10.10 -8.84
C ASP A 86 -20.03 9.27 -9.05
N TYR A 87 -19.98 8.01 -8.59
CA TYR A 87 -18.73 7.23 -8.58
C TYR A 87 -18.05 7.13 -9.95
N GLN A 88 -18.82 7.05 -11.04
CA GLN A 88 -18.25 6.94 -12.38
C GLN A 88 -17.40 8.16 -12.72
N LYS A 89 -17.93 9.36 -12.51
CA LYS A 89 -17.21 10.62 -12.73
C LYS A 89 -15.96 10.72 -11.84
N LEU A 90 -16.10 10.37 -10.57
CA LEU A 90 -14.98 10.41 -9.62
C LEU A 90 -13.87 9.41 -9.98
N CYS A 91 -14.24 8.19 -10.39
CA CYS A 91 -13.28 7.19 -10.84
C CYS A 91 -12.59 7.61 -12.14
N LEU A 92 -13.30 8.19 -13.11
CA LEU A 92 -12.71 8.72 -14.33
C LEU A 92 -11.65 9.79 -14.01
N ASN A 93 -12.00 10.76 -13.17
CA ASN A 93 -11.07 11.81 -12.75
C ASN A 93 -9.84 11.23 -12.04
N PHE A 94 -10.03 10.24 -11.17
CA PHE A 94 -8.92 9.58 -10.47
C PHE A 94 -7.99 8.86 -11.45
N VAL A 95 -8.53 8.10 -12.41
CA VAL A 95 -7.71 7.41 -13.42
C VAL A 95 -6.91 8.41 -14.26
N ASP A 96 -7.51 9.52 -14.67
CA ASP A 96 -6.82 10.56 -15.44
C ASP A 96 -5.69 11.20 -14.62
N GLN A 97 -5.93 11.53 -13.35
CA GLN A 97 -4.89 12.02 -12.44
C GLN A 97 -3.73 11.03 -12.28
N MET A 98 -4.03 9.73 -12.10
CA MET A 98 -2.99 8.72 -11.98
C MET A 98 -2.18 8.56 -13.26
N LYS A 99 -2.82 8.62 -14.43
CA LYS A 99 -2.14 8.62 -15.72
C LYS A 99 -1.24 9.84 -15.92
N ASP A 100 -1.66 11.00 -15.43
CA ASP A 100 -0.84 12.21 -15.48
C ASP A 100 0.38 12.10 -14.55
N ILE A 101 0.22 11.53 -13.36
CA ILE A 101 1.29 11.33 -12.38
C ILE A 101 2.30 10.28 -12.85
N PHE A 102 1.84 9.08 -13.17
CA PHE A 102 2.71 7.92 -13.47
C PHE A 102 3.03 7.76 -14.96
N GLY A 103 2.17 8.26 -15.84
CA GLY A 103 2.20 8.02 -17.29
C GLY A 103 1.14 6.99 -17.69
N LYS A 104 0.57 7.18 -18.88
CA LYS A 104 -0.55 6.36 -19.40
C LYS A 104 -0.23 4.86 -19.44
N GLU A 105 1.01 4.51 -19.75
CA GLU A 105 1.46 3.12 -19.86
C GLU A 105 1.92 2.52 -18.53
N ASN A 106 1.97 3.32 -17.47
CA ASN A 106 2.47 2.90 -16.15
C ASN A 106 1.38 2.87 -15.07
N PHE A 107 0.15 3.18 -15.42
CA PHE A 107 -0.99 3.05 -14.52
C PHE A 107 -1.94 1.97 -15.02
N PHE A 108 -2.28 1.04 -14.14
CA PHE A 108 -3.16 -0.09 -14.41
C PHE A 108 -4.35 -0.10 -13.47
N LEU A 109 -5.43 -0.73 -13.90
CA LEU A 109 -6.52 -1.13 -13.03
C LEU A 109 -6.33 -2.59 -12.62
N GLU A 110 -6.83 -2.97 -11.46
CA GLU A 110 -6.58 -4.28 -10.86
C GLU A 110 -7.90 -4.99 -10.58
N THR A 111 -7.98 -6.28 -10.92
CA THR A 111 -9.07 -7.18 -10.56
C THR A 111 -8.60 -8.28 -9.63
N GLN A 112 -9.44 -8.66 -8.68
CA GLN A 112 -9.21 -9.74 -7.72
C GLN A 112 -10.47 -10.60 -7.66
N LEU A 113 -10.35 -11.90 -7.92
CA LEU A 113 -11.49 -12.82 -8.03
C LEU A 113 -11.29 -14.15 -7.29
N MET A 114 -10.24 -14.26 -6.44
CA MET A 114 -9.86 -15.50 -5.77
C MET A 114 -10.89 -15.99 -4.75
N ASP A 115 -11.72 -15.12 -4.17
CA ASP A 115 -12.62 -15.49 -3.08
C ASP A 115 -14.05 -15.00 -3.32
N GLN A 116 -14.67 -15.44 -4.42
CA GLN A 116 -16.04 -15.02 -4.75
C GLN A 116 -17.10 -15.63 -3.81
N GLU A 117 -16.79 -16.73 -3.13
CA GLU A 117 -17.69 -17.40 -2.20
C GLU A 117 -17.92 -16.56 -0.93
N TYR A 118 -16.86 -16.12 -0.27
CA TYR A 118 -16.93 -15.35 0.99
C TYR A 118 -16.82 -13.84 0.78
N MET A 119 -16.37 -13.42 -0.41
CA MET A 119 -16.25 -12.02 -0.83
C MET A 119 -16.93 -11.76 -2.18
N PRO A 120 -18.26 -11.96 -2.30
CA PRO A 120 -18.98 -11.81 -3.59
C PRO A 120 -18.85 -10.41 -4.20
N LYS A 121 -18.54 -9.40 -3.40
CA LYS A 121 -18.25 -8.03 -3.87
C LYS A 121 -17.04 -7.95 -4.81
N GLN A 122 -16.12 -8.92 -4.76
CA GLN A 122 -14.97 -8.97 -5.70
C GLN A 122 -15.45 -9.05 -7.15
N LYS A 123 -16.48 -9.85 -7.43
CA LYS A 123 -17.05 -9.99 -8.78
C LYS A 123 -17.68 -8.69 -9.26
N GLU A 124 -18.57 -8.10 -8.45
CA GLU A 124 -19.21 -6.82 -8.78
C GLU A 124 -18.19 -5.70 -9.02
N LEU A 125 -17.18 -5.62 -8.16
CA LEU A 125 -16.10 -4.64 -8.28
C LEU A 125 -15.30 -4.85 -9.56
N SER A 126 -14.92 -6.10 -9.88
CA SER A 126 -14.15 -6.43 -11.07
C SER A 126 -14.92 -6.08 -12.35
N GLU A 127 -16.24 -6.30 -12.38
CA GLU A 127 -17.10 -5.87 -13.51
C GLU A 127 -17.09 -4.34 -13.69
N LYS A 128 -17.20 -3.57 -12.60
CA LYS A 128 -17.11 -2.11 -12.63
C LYS A 128 -15.73 -1.61 -13.06
N ILE A 129 -14.66 -2.27 -12.60
CA ILE A 129 -13.27 -1.97 -12.98
C ILE A 129 -13.07 -2.22 -14.48
N ARG A 130 -13.54 -3.35 -15.01
CA ARG A 130 -13.47 -3.65 -16.46
C ARG A 130 -14.24 -2.62 -17.29
N ALA A 131 -15.42 -2.20 -16.84
CA ALA A 131 -16.18 -1.14 -17.50
C ALA A 131 -15.43 0.20 -17.47
N LEU A 132 -14.82 0.58 -16.34
CA LEU A 132 -13.98 1.77 -16.20
C LEU A 132 -12.75 1.69 -17.13
N ALA A 133 -12.11 0.53 -17.20
CA ALA A 133 -10.97 0.26 -18.05
C ALA A 133 -11.29 0.49 -19.55
N ALA A 134 -12.43 -0.01 -20.00
CA ALA A 134 -12.89 0.16 -21.37
C ALA A 134 -13.10 1.65 -21.75
N ILE A 135 -13.71 2.43 -20.83
CA ILE A 135 -13.94 3.87 -21.04
C ILE A 135 -12.62 4.64 -21.04
N THR A 136 -11.76 4.37 -20.10
CA THR A 136 -10.49 5.10 -19.91
C THR A 136 -9.35 4.58 -20.79
N LYS A 137 -9.54 3.46 -21.47
CA LYS A 137 -8.48 2.75 -22.21
C LYS A 137 -7.27 2.45 -21.31
N THR A 138 -7.54 1.96 -20.11
CA THR A 138 -6.52 1.57 -19.13
C THR A 138 -6.42 0.05 -19.13
N LYS A 139 -5.21 -0.49 -19.15
CA LYS A 139 -4.98 -1.93 -19.04
C LYS A 139 -5.41 -2.44 -17.68
N VAL A 140 -6.00 -3.62 -17.66
CA VAL A 140 -6.38 -4.32 -16.41
C VAL A 140 -5.38 -5.43 -16.14
N ILE A 141 -4.94 -5.54 -14.91
CA ILE A 141 -4.12 -6.64 -14.40
C ILE A 141 -4.92 -7.47 -13.39
N CYS A 142 -4.45 -8.64 -13.07
CA CYS A 142 -5.03 -9.48 -12.02
C CYS A 142 -4.00 -9.83 -10.96
N THR A 143 -4.45 -9.89 -9.70
CA THR A 143 -3.63 -10.31 -8.56
C THR A 143 -4.41 -11.26 -7.64
N PRO A 144 -3.75 -12.22 -6.96
CA PRO A 144 -4.41 -13.16 -6.06
C PRO A 144 -4.58 -12.63 -4.63
N ASP A 145 -4.11 -11.41 -4.30
CA ASP A 145 -4.08 -10.89 -2.91
C ASP A 145 -3.45 -11.89 -1.93
N ALA A 146 -2.35 -12.52 -2.34
CA ALA A 146 -1.73 -13.60 -1.59
C ALA A 146 -1.21 -13.14 -0.23
N HIS A 147 -1.56 -13.87 0.82
CA HIS A 147 -1.15 -13.62 2.20
C HIS A 147 -0.29 -14.77 2.77
N TYR A 148 -0.23 -15.88 2.07
CA TYR A 148 0.59 -17.06 2.40
C TYR A 148 0.95 -17.81 1.10
N SER A 149 1.92 -18.73 1.18
CA SER A 149 2.49 -19.35 -0.01
C SER A 149 1.59 -20.45 -0.59
N GLU A 150 1.17 -21.40 0.24
CA GLU A 150 0.41 -22.57 -0.16
C GLU A 150 -0.95 -22.56 0.51
N GLN A 151 -1.95 -23.24 -0.07
CA GLN A 151 -3.31 -23.28 0.45
C GLN A 151 -3.39 -23.82 1.90
N GLU A 152 -2.53 -24.79 2.23
CA GLU A 152 -2.43 -25.39 3.56
C GLU A 152 -1.98 -24.42 4.63
N ASP A 153 -1.24 -23.36 4.28
CA ASP A 153 -0.75 -22.32 5.19
C ASP A 153 -1.86 -21.40 5.73
N ALA A 154 -3.08 -21.54 5.23
CA ALA A 154 -4.23 -20.75 5.68
C ALA A 154 -4.45 -20.83 7.20
N THR A 155 -4.15 -21.97 7.81
CA THR A 155 -4.29 -22.17 9.27
C THR A 155 -3.26 -21.37 10.04
N ASP A 156 -2.01 -21.31 9.55
CA ASP A 156 -0.94 -20.55 10.17
C ASP A 156 -1.20 -19.05 10.07
N GLN A 157 -1.71 -18.59 8.93
CA GLN A 157 -2.18 -17.22 8.76
C GLN A 157 -3.29 -16.85 9.75
N ARG A 158 -4.27 -17.73 10.00
CA ARG A 158 -5.33 -17.52 11.00
C ARG A 158 -4.75 -17.38 12.41
N ILE A 159 -3.73 -18.17 12.76
CA ILE A 159 -3.05 -18.10 14.05
C ILE A 159 -2.32 -16.74 14.19
N LEU A 160 -1.60 -16.30 13.14
CA LEU A 160 -0.94 -14.99 13.12
C LEU A 160 -1.94 -13.85 13.29
N LEU A 161 -3.09 -13.90 12.60
CA LEU A 161 -4.15 -12.91 12.75
C LEU A 161 -4.70 -12.89 14.18
N CYS A 162 -4.96 -14.06 14.78
CA CYS A 162 -5.40 -14.15 16.18
C CYS A 162 -4.40 -13.49 17.14
N ASN A 163 -3.10 -13.72 16.95
CA ASN A 163 -2.07 -13.07 17.74
C ASN A 163 -2.10 -11.54 17.59
N ASN A 164 -2.26 -11.03 16.37
CA ASN A 164 -2.31 -9.59 16.09
C ASN A 164 -3.53 -8.90 16.73
N ILE A 165 -4.69 -9.53 16.66
CA ILE A 165 -5.95 -8.99 17.24
C ILE A 165 -6.19 -9.43 18.70
N LYS A 166 -5.20 -10.09 19.34
CA LYS A 166 -5.22 -10.50 20.74
C LYS A 166 -6.41 -11.39 21.10
N THR A 167 -6.65 -12.43 20.31
CA THR A 167 -7.75 -13.40 20.49
C THR A 167 -7.27 -14.83 20.19
N THR A 168 -8.18 -15.80 20.24
CA THR A 168 -7.92 -17.21 19.90
C THR A 168 -8.81 -17.66 18.75
N LEU A 169 -8.39 -18.72 18.03
CA LEU A 169 -9.24 -19.34 16.99
C LEU A 169 -10.58 -19.83 17.57
N THR A 170 -10.57 -20.34 18.80
CA THR A 170 -11.80 -20.80 19.48
C THR A 170 -12.77 -19.66 19.68
N ASP A 171 -12.29 -18.49 20.13
CA ASP A 171 -13.12 -17.29 20.32
C ASP A 171 -13.66 -16.75 19.00
N ILE A 172 -12.82 -16.72 17.96
CA ILE A 172 -13.24 -16.32 16.61
C ILE A 172 -14.34 -17.24 16.09
N ASN A 173 -14.15 -18.57 16.16
CA ASN A 173 -15.12 -19.53 15.69
C ASN A 173 -16.46 -19.39 16.46
N LYS A 174 -16.39 -19.18 17.78
CA LYS A 174 -17.60 -18.95 18.59
C LYS A 174 -18.32 -17.68 18.13
N LYS A 175 -17.63 -16.57 17.96
CA LYS A 175 -18.22 -15.32 17.46
C LYS A 175 -18.88 -15.46 16.09
N MET A 176 -18.23 -16.19 15.17
CA MET A 176 -18.78 -16.45 13.85
C MET A 176 -20.05 -17.32 13.91
N LEU A 177 -20.07 -18.33 14.77
CA LEU A 177 -21.26 -19.19 15.00
C LEU A 177 -22.42 -18.38 15.61
N ASP A 178 -22.11 -17.44 16.50
CA ASP A 178 -23.09 -16.55 17.12
C ASP A 178 -23.53 -15.40 16.16
N GLY A 179 -23.06 -15.38 14.92
CA GLY A 179 -23.39 -14.35 13.92
C GLY A 179 -22.80 -12.97 14.22
N GLN A 180 -21.79 -12.90 15.08
CA GLN A 180 -21.12 -11.66 15.42
C GLN A 180 -20.11 -11.24 14.32
N ASP A 181 -19.92 -9.95 14.16
CA ASP A 181 -18.92 -9.40 13.25
C ASP A 181 -17.50 -9.69 13.76
N VAL A 182 -16.66 -10.20 12.87
CA VAL A 182 -15.27 -10.54 13.15
C VAL A 182 -14.36 -9.78 12.19
N PRO A 183 -13.38 -9.01 12.71
CA PRO A 183 -12.39 -8.36 11.87
C PRO A 183 -11.68 -9.40 10.96
N PHE A 184 -11.50 -9.04 9.70
CA PHE A 184 -10.83 -9.93 8.73
C PHE A 184 -11.52 -11.29 8.54
N SER A 185 -12.85 -11.32 8.64
CA SER A 185 -13.65 -12.58 8.61
C SER A 185 -13.40 -13.43 7.36
N CYS A 186 -13.06 -12.84 6.22
CA CYS A 186 -12.72 -13.55 4.99
C CYS A 186 -11.54 -14.53 5.20
N PHE A 187 -10.47 -14.14 5.87
CA PHE A 187 -9.33 -15.01 6.13
C PHE A 187 -9.63 -16.16 7.09
N PHE A 188 -10.63 -16.01 7.97
CA PHE A 188 -11.06 -17.10 8.86
C PHE A 188 -11.99 -18.10 8.16
N LYS A 189 -12.67 -17.67 7.11
CA LYS A 189 -13.63 -18.50 6.34
C LYS A 189 -13.00 -19.15 5.12
N SER A 190 -12.09 -18.44 4.45
CA SER A 190 -11.50 -18.80 3.17
C SER A 190 -10.07 -19.30 3.32
N ASP A 191 -9.63 -20.15 2.43
CA ASP A 191 -8.27 -20.62 2.23
C ASP A 191 -7.72 -20.23 0.85
N LYS A 192 -8.32 -19.20 0.19
CA LYS A 192 -8.04 -18.79 -1.18
C LYS A 192 -7.01 -17.66 -1.32
N TYR A 193 -6.36 -17.26 -0.24
CA TYR A 193 -5.39 -16.14 -0.23
C TYR A 193 -3.93 -16.63 -0.31
N TYR A 194 -3.69 -17.69 -1.09
CA TYR A 194 -2.35 -18.21 -1.40
C TYR A 194 -1.88 -17.76 -2.78
N ILE A 195 -0.65 -18.10 -3.14
CA ILE A 195 -0.11 -17.79 -4.45
C ILE A 195 -0.71 -18.76 -5.47
N LEU A 196 -1.74 -18.31 -6.19
CA LEU A 196 -2.42 -19.11 -7.21
C LEU A 196 -1.46 -19.45 -8.37
N SER A 197 -1.58 -20.66 -8.90
CA SER A 197 -0.88 -21.07 -10.12
C SER A 197 -1.40 -20.31 -11.34
N PRO A 198 -0.65 -20.25 -12.45
CA PRO A 198 -1.13 -19.66 -13.70
C PRO A 198 -2.43 -20.28 -14.21
N GLU A 199 -2.61 -21.60 -14.03
CA GLU A 199 -3.81 -22.33 -14.42
C GLU A 199 -5.01 -21.90 -13.58
N GLU A 200 -4.87 -21.77 -12.27
CA GLU A 200 -5.93 -21.29 -11.37
C GLU A 200 -6.30 -19.84 -11.66
N MET A 201 -5.31 -19.00 -11.95
CA MET A 201 -5.56 -17.61 -12.38
C MET A 201 -6.33 -17.56 -13.70
N ALA A 202 -6.04 -18.46 -14.66
CA ALA A 202 -6.73 -18.53 -15.93
C ALA A 202 -8.20 -19.01 -15.83
N GLU A 203 -8.57 -19.69 -14.75
CA GLU A 203 -9.95 -20.10 -14.51
C GLU A 203 -10.86 -18.92 -14.09
N ILE A 204 -10.29 -17.88 -13.48
CA ILE A 204 -11.05 -16.77 -12.86
C ILE A 204 -10.80 -15.42 -13.53
N HIS A 205 -9.73 -15.25 -14.29
CA HIS A 205 -9.37 -14.00 -14.98
C HIS A 205 -9.34 -14.18 -16.50
N THR A 206 -9.39 -13.08 -17.23
CA THR A 206 -9.26 -13.11 -18.69
C THR A 206 -7.78 -13.25 -19.10
N GLU A 207 -7.56 -13.80 -20.30
CA GLU A 207 -6.22 -13.92 -20.90
C GLU A 207 -5.52 -12.56 -20.97
N GLU A 208 -6.25 -11.51 -21.38
CA GLU A 208 -5.71 -10.14 -21.43
C GLU A 208 -5.25 -9.62 -20.05
N GLU A 209 -5.97 -9.91 -18.97
CA GLU A 209 -5.58 -9.52 -17.61
C GLU A 209 -4.28 -10.22 -17.17
N ILE A 210 -4.13 -11.49 -17.53
CA ILE A 210 -2.92 -12.28 -17.25
C ILE A 210 -1.73 -11.76 -18.07
N GLU A 211 -1.92 -11.54 -19.37
CA GLU A 211 -0.89 -10.97 -20.23
C GLU A 211 -0.43 -9.58 -19.76
N ASN A 212 -1.37 -8.73 -19.33
CA ASN A 212 -1.04 -7.42 -18.77
C ASN A 212 -0.26 -7.53 -17.43
N THR A 213 -0.51 -8.57 -16.64
CA THR A 213 0.27 -8.84 -15.43
C THR A 213 1.71 -9.24 -15.78
N GLN A 214 1.90 -10.09 -16.79
CA GLN A 214 3.23 -10.45 -17.32
C GLN A 214 3.94 -9.24 -17.95
N LEU A 215 3.19 -8.32 -18.56
CA LEU A 215 3.75 -7.08 -19.10
C LEU A 215 4.46 -6.27 -18.02
N ILE A 216 3.90 -6.20 -16.78
CA ILE A 216 4.54 -5.47 -15.66
C ILE A 216 5.93 -6.04 -15.37
N ASP A 217 6.10 -7.36 -15.36
CA ASP A 217 7.40 -8.00 -15.18
C ASP A 217 8.40 -7.52 -16.23
N SER A 218 8.00 -7.54 -17.51
CA SER A 218 8.83 -7.10 -18.63
C SER A 218 9.17 -5.60 -18.61
N MET A 219 8.39 -4.78 -17.89
CA MET A 219 8.63 -3.34 -17.71
C MET A 219 9.64 -3.04 -16.62
N CYS A 220 10.00 -4.01 -15.78
CA CYS A 220 10.93 -3.86 -14.69
C CYS A 220 12.33 -4.32 -15.10
N GLU A 221 13.33 -3.49 -14.81
CA GLU A 221 14.74 -3.80 -15.02
C GLU A 221 15.31 -4.49 -13.78
N GLU A 222 16.32 -5.33 -13.97
CA GLU A 222 17.12 -5.84 -12.86
C GLU A 222 18.06 -4.75 -12.34
N TYR A 223 18.07 -4.47 -11.04
CA TYR A 223 18.95 -3.49 -10.41
C TYR A 223 19.28 -3.86 -8.97
N ASP A 224 20.47 -3.47 -8.51
CA ASP A 224 20.94 -3.72 -7.14
C ASP A 224 20.56 -2.56 -6.22
N ILE A 225 19.89 -2.89 -5.12
CA ILE A 225 19.53 -1.94 -4.05
C ILE A 225 20.41 -2.12 -2.80
N LEU A 226 21.24 -3.16 -2.77
CA LEU A 226 22.08 -3.46 -1.63
C LEU A 226 23.37 -2.63 -1.71
N ASN A 227 23.53 -1.72 -0.79
CA ASN A 227 24.73 -0.92 -0.63
C ASN A 227 25.46 -1.28 0.67
N LYS A 228 26.75 -0.95 0.74
CA LYS A 228 27.46 -1.01 2.01
C LYS A 228 26.76 -0.09 3.04
N PRO A 229 26.72 -0.50 4.32
CA PRO A 229 26.16 0.35 5.36
C PRO A 229 26.81 1.74 5.34
N LEU A 230 25.97 2.77 5.23
CA LEU A 230 26.40 4.16 5.25
C LEU A 230 25.91 4.81 6.53
N LEU A 231 26.81 5.38 7.29
CA LEU A 231 26.44 6.27 8.39
C LEU A 231 26.08 7.64 7.82
N PRO A 232 24.93 8.22 8.21
CA PRO A 232 24.58 9.55 7.75
C PRO A 232 25.65 10.57 8.18
N PRO A 233 26.18 11.39 7.25
CA PRO A 233 27.15 12.43 7.61
C PRO A 233 26.46 13.49 8.47
N PHE A 234 26.92 13.63 9.71
CA PHE A 234 26.45 14.71 10.58
C PHE A 234 27.24 15.99 10.30
N LYS A 235 26.54 17.06 9.94
CA LYS A 235 27.13 18.39 9.79
C LYS A 235 27.14 19.09 11.14
N CYS A 236 28.32 19.22 11.72
CA CYS A 236 28.48 19.94 12.96
C CYS A 236 28.16 21.45 12.78
N PRO A 237 27.50 22.10 13.78
CA PRO A 237 27.34 23.53 13.79
C PRO A 237 28.68 24.23 13.67
N ASN A 238 28.73 25.41 12.99
CA ASN A 238 29.92 26.21 12.84
C ASN A 238 31.14 25.47 12.24
N GLN A 239 30.90 24.41 11.44
CA GLN A 239 31.98 23.62 10.84
C GLN A 239 33.00 23.07 11.85
N GLN A 240 32.58 22.82 13.09
CA GLN A 240 33.40 22.22 14.13
C GLN A 240 33.82 20.78 13.75
N ASN A 241 34.94 20.33 14.31
CA ASN A 241 35.34 18.94 14.22
C ASN A 241 34.29 18.04 14.92
N PRO A 242 33.82 16.96 14.28
CA PRO A 242 32.78 16.07 14.85
C PRO A 242 33.15 15.49 16.22
N ASP A 243 34.42 15.10 16.44
CA ASP A 243 34.87 14.52 17.71
C ASP A 243 34.86 15.56 18.85
N GLU A 244 35.26 16.77 18.57
CA GLU A 244 35.24 17.88 19.54
C GLU A 244 33.79 18.25 19.89
N TYR A 245 32.92 18.33 18.87
CA TYR A 245 31.50 18.60 19.07
C TYR A 245 30.84 17.51 19.90
N LEU A 246 31.09 16.24 19.60
CA LEU A 246 30.61 15.12 20.40
C LEU A 246 31.06 15.19 21.85
N ARG A 247 32.35 15.47 22.09
CA ARG A 247 32.88 15.66 23.46
C ARG A 247 32.19 16.81 24.19
N GLN A 248 31.91 17.90 23.48
CA GLN A 248 31.16 19.03 24.05
C GLN A 248 29.74 18.64 24.42
N LEU A 249 29.02 17.92 23.56
CA LEU A 249 27.67 17.41 23.86
C LEU A 249 27.69 16.46 25.08
N CYS A 250 28.65 15.56 25.14
CA CYS A 250 28.81 14.66 26.31
C CYS A 250 29.04 15.43 27.60
N ARG A 251 29.91 16.47 27.60
CA ARG A 251 30.18 17.29 28.78
C ARG A 251 28.93 18.06 29.22
N ASN A 252 28.18 18.61 28.29
CA ASN A 252 26.93 19.32 28.58
C ASN A 252 25.88 18.34 29.14
N GLY A 253 25.67 17.21 28.46
CA GLY A 253 24.74 16.18 28.94
C GLY A 253 25.12 15.61 30.32
N TRP A 254 26.42 15.49 30.63
CA TRP A 254 26.87 15.12 31.95
C TRP A 254 26.44 16.14 33.00
N ARG A 255 26.68 17.44 32.76
CA ARG A 255 26.27 18.51 33.68
C ARG A 255 24.75 18.51 33.91
N ASP A 256 23.98 18.43 32.81
CA ASP A 256 22.54 18.60 32.87
C ASP A 256 21.82 17.36 33.44
N LYS A 257 22.30 16.16 33.11
CA LYS A 257 21.59 14.91 33.45
C LYS A 257 22.15 14.18 34.64
N ILE A 258 23.43 14.30 34.92
CA ILE A 258 24.12 13.53 35.98
C ILE A 258 24.52 14.41 37.13
N ALA A 259 25.32 15.48 36.91
CA ALA A 259 25.83 16.32 37.98
C ALA A 259 24.72 17.06 38.74
N ASN A 260 23.62 17.43 38.06
CA ASN A 260 22.49 18.12 38.67
C ASN A 260 21.44 17.16 39.26
N ASN A 261 21.52 15.85 39.03
CA ASN A 261 20.54 14.84 39.48
C ASN A 261 21.16 13.76 40.34
N VAL A 262 22.41 13.86 40.72
CA VAL A 262 23.04 12.95 41.71
C VAL A 262 22.77 13.55 43.09
N PRO A 263 22.10 12.80 44.01
CA PRO A 263 21.81 13.24 45.36
C PRO A 263 23.11 13.49 46.14
#